data_ec76e49c69e19bb4c663ff439c3fa56f
#
_entry.id   ec76e49c69e19bb4c663ff439c3fa56f
#
_cell.length_a   1.000
_cell.length_b   1.000
_cell.length_c   1.000
_cell.angle_alpha   90.00
_cell.angle_beta   90.00
_cell.angle_gamma   90.00
#
_symmetry.space_group_name_H-M   'P 1'
#
loop_
_entity.id
_entity.type
_entity.pdbx_description
1 polymer ?
#
loop_
_entity_poly.entity_id
_entity_poly.type
_entity_poly.pdbx_seq_one_letter_code
_entity_poly.pdbx_strand_id
1 'polypeptide(L)'
;MALNWFKKIVKDYPKFWETYLSYFDENQSKEQRFVVFDCETTGLDYKTDRILSIGAVAIKNNQIIVGDFIEVFLQQDIFNPETVTLHGILKEGKEEKVVEAEAIIRFLDFIKDATLVGHHIDFDIEMINQALDRLNVGKLENQAMDTDVMYQKLKSLPQEQQSSLDELCDIYKIKKSDRHTASGDAFITALLFLKLKKKLEI
;
A
#
# COMPACT_ATOMS: atom_id res chain seq x y z
N MET A 1 2.06 36.23 35.67
CA MET A 1 2.44 34.82 35.38
C MET A 1 1.21 34.13 34.87
N ALA A 2 1.08 34.00 33.53
CA ALA A 2 -0.05 33.32 32.91
C ALA A 2 0.37 31.87 32.68
N LEU A 3 -0.25 30.94 33.42
CA LEU A 3 -0.10 29.51 33.21
C LEU A 3 -0.82 29.15 31.91
N ASN A 4 -0.06 28.93 30.84
CA ASN A 4 -0.53 28.33 29.61
C ASN A 4 -0.83 26.85 29.87
N TRP A 5 -2.07 26.55 30.24
CA TRP A 5 -2.56 25.20 30.27
C TRP A 5 -3.05 24.80 28.88
N PHE A 6 -2.14 24.36 28.02
CA PHE A 6 -2.50 23.60 26.85
C PHE A 6 -3.11 22.29 27.32
N LYS A 7 -4.43 22.23 27.36
CA LYS A 7 -5.14 20.95 27.37
C LYS A 7 -4.72 20.21 26.10
N LYS A 8 -3.78 19.26 26.24
CA LYS A 8 -3.58 18.21 25.27
C LYS A 8 -4.94 17.50 25.21
N ILE A 9 -5.71 17.71 24.14
CA ILE A 9 -6.90 16.92 23.87
C ILE A 9 -6.34 15.53 23.59
N VAL A 10 -6.36 14.66 24.59
CA VAL A 10 -6.05 13.25 24.43
C VAL A 10 -7.20 12.71 23.59
N LYS A 11 -6.99 12.53 22.29
CA LYS A 11 -7.92 11.85 21.42
C LYS A 11 -7.86 10.39 21.85
N ASP A 12 -8.96 9.87 22.33
CA ASP A 12 -9.08 8.46 22.73
C ASP A 12 -9.14 7.63 21.44
N TYR A 13 -7.99 7.14 21.00
CA TYR A 13 -7.89 6.37 19.77
C TYR A 13 -8.27 4.90 20.01
N PRO A 14 -8.84 4.21 19.00
CA PRO A 14 -9.02 2.77 19.06
C PRO A 14 -7.69 2.05 19.26
N LYS A 15 -7.70 0.95 20.01
CA LYS A 15 -6.49 0.21 20.38
C LYS A 15 -5.62 -0.21 19.18
N PHE A 16 -6.24 -0.58 18.06
CA PHE A 16 -5.48 -0.96 16.85
C PHE A 16 -4.63 0.19 16.33
N TRP A 17 -5.15 1.43 16.41
CA TRP A 17 -4.44 2.62 15.96
C TRP A 17 -3.29 2.98 16.92
N GLU A 18 -3.52 2.88 18.23
CA GLU A 18 -2.45 3.07 19.22
C GLU A 18 -1.33 2.04 19.03
N THR A 19 -1.69 0.77 18.75
CA THR A 19 -0.72 -0.29 18.44
C THR A 19 0.07 0.04 17.19
N TYR A 20 -0.59 0.50 16.10
CA TYR A 20 0.10 0.91 14.88
C TYR A 20 1.07 2.06 15.14
N LEU A 21 0.66 3.11 15.85
CA LEU A 21 1.52 4.24 16.17
C LEU A 21 2.72 3.84 17.03
N SER A 22 2.57 2.85 17.92
CA SER A 22 3.67 2.38 18.77
C SER A 22 4.83 1.73 18.01
N TYR A 23 4.63 1.31 16.75
CA TYR A 23 5.72 0.80 15.91
C TYR A 23 6.70 1.89 15.48
N PHE A 24 6.33 3.17 15.56
CA PHE A 24 7.17 4.31 15.16
C PHE A 24 7.95 4.94 16.32
N ASP A 25 7.84 4.40 17.53
CA ASP A 25 8.61 4.87 18.69
C ASP A 25 10.12 4.67 18.47
N GLU A 26 10.92 5.72 18.73
CA GLU A 26 12.33 5.86 18.33
C GLU A 26 13.31 4.83 18.95
N ASN A 27 12.88 4.01 19.90
CA ASN A 27 13.77 3.16 20.70
C ASN A 27 14.02 1.76 20.15
N GLN A 28 13.58 1.44 18.94
CA GLN A 28 13.82 0.12 18.35
C GLN A 28 14.91 0.19 17.29
N SER A 29 15.98 -0.61 17.43
CA SER A 29 16.94 -0.84 16.34
C SER A 29 16.22 -1.60 15.22
N LYS A 30 15.92 -0.93 14.12
CA LYS A 30 15.02 -1.47 13.09
C LYS A 30 15.83 -2.10 11.97
N GLU A 31 15.63 -3.40 11.78
CA GLU A 31 16.01 -4.05 10.52
C GLU A 31 15.17 -3.43 9.39
N GLN A 32 15.82 -2.99 8.32
CA GLN A 32 15.12 -2.36 7.20
C GLN A 32 14.15 -3.36 6.55
N ARG A 33 12.85 -3.10 6.66
CA ARG A 33 11.78 -3.87 6.05
C ARG A 33 11.04 -2.99 5.05
N PHE A 34 10.82 -3.51 3.85
CA PHE A 34 9.93 -2.91 2.88
C PHE A 34 8.68 -3.76 2.75
N VAL A 35 7.55 -3.12 2.54
CA VAL A 35 6.31 -3.78 2.16
C VAL A 35 5.85 -3.20 0.84
N VAL A 36 5.81 -4.05 -0.16
CA VAL A 36 5.27 -3.69 -1.48
C VAL A 36 3.79 -4.04 -1.48
N PHE A 37 2.94 -3.08 -1.83
CA PHE A 37 1.50 -3.31 -1.84
C PHE A 37 0.83 -2.62 -3.03
N ASP A 38 -0.37 -3.09 -3.34
CA ASP A 38 -1.25 -2.63 -4.40
C ASP A 38 -2.69 -2.82 -3.97
N CYS A 39 -3.61 -1.99 -4.48
CA CYS A 39 -5.04 -2.05 -4.18
C CYS A 39 -5.86 -2.16 -5.47
N GLU A 40 -6.82 -3.09 -5.49
CA GLU A 40 -7.91 -3.01 -6.47
C GLU A 40 -9.07 -2.22 -5.89
N THR A 41 -9.68 -1.39 -6.73
CA THR A 41 -10.67 -0.40 -6.28
C THR A 41 -11.90 -0.37 -7.20
N THR A 42 -12.98 0.27 -6.73
CA THR A 42 -14.20 0.48 -7.52
C THR A 42 -14.03 1.55 -8.60
N GLY A 43 -12.94 2.31 -8.59
CA GLY A 43 -12.61 3.37 -9.53
C GLY A 43 -11.41 4.19 -9.06
N LEU A 44 -11.15 5.32 -9.73
CA LEU A 44 -9.94 6.12 -9.53
C LEU A 44 -10.16 7.39 -8.68
N ASP A 45 -11.35 7.64 -8.19
CA ASP A 45 -11.63 8.76 -7.29
C ASP A 45 -11.55 8.29 -5.83
N TYR A 46 -10.41 8.49 -5.18
CA TYR A 46 -10.17 8.06 -3.80
C TYR A 46 -11.19 8.61 -2.77
N LYS A 47 -11.97 9.66 -3.09
CA LYS A 47 -13.00 10.21 -2.18
C LYS A 47 -14.29 9.41 -2.24
N THR A 48 -14.68 8.97 -3.42
CA THR A 48 -15.96 8.30 -3.66
C THR A 48 -15.81 6.81 -3.84
N ASP A 49 -14.68 6.36 -4.38
CA ASP A 49 -14.39 4.94 -4.60
C ASP A 49 -13.95 4.21 -3.33
N ARG A 50 -13.91 2.90 -3.41
CA ARG A 50 -13.62 2.00 -2.29
C ARG A 50 -12.60 0.95 -2.69
N ILE A 51 -11.81 0.50 -1.72
CA ILE A 51 -10.90 -0.62 -1.88
C ILE A 51 -11.71 -1.92 -1.96
N LEU A 52 -11.39 -2.75 -2.94
CA LEU A 52 -11.97 -4.09 -3.13
C LEU A 52 -11.03 -5.20 -2.68
N SER A 53 -9.72 -5.01 -2.88
CA SER A 53 -8.70 -5.91 -2.33
C SER A 53 -7.41 -5.17 -2.04
N ILE A 54 -6.63 -5.69 -1.10
CA ILE A 54 -5.29 -5.25 -0.76
C ILE A 54 -4.37 -6.45 -0.87
N GLY A 55 -3.36 -6.37 -1.71
CA GLY A 55 -2.29 -7.35 -1.82
C GLY A 55 -0.98 -6.74 -1.33
N ALA A 56 -0.23 -7.45 -0.48
CA ALA A 56 1.06 -6.95 -0.02
C ALA A 56 2.05 -8.07 0.24
N VAL A 57 3.34 -7.80 -0.02
CA VAL A 57 4.43 -8.74 0.20
C VAL A 57 5.62 -8.02 0.84
N ALA A 58 6.29 -8.71 1.79
CA ALA A 58 7.44 -8.16 2.48
C ALA A 58 8.77 -8.43 1.76
N ILE A 59 9.67 -7.47 1.86
CA ILE A 59 11.07 -7.57 1.43
C ILE A 59 11.97 -7.30 2.63
N LYS A 60 12.89 -8.22 2.90
CA LYS A 60 13.97 -8.09 3.87
C LYS A 60 15.29 -8.53 3.25
N ASN A 61 16.38 -7.87 3.60
CA ASN A 61 17.73 -8.24 3.13
C ASN A 61 17.80 -8.39 1.59
N ASN A 62 17.10 -7.52 0.85
CA ASN A 62 16.99 -7.56 -0.62
C ASN A 62 16.38 -8.86 -1.18
N GLN A 63 15.55 -9.54 -0.40
CA GLN A 63 14.84 -10.75 -0.81
C GLN A 63 13.34 -10.61 -0.53
N ILE A 64 12.51 -11.06 -1.47
CA ILE A 64 11.07 -11.19 -1.26
C ILE A 64 10.84 -12.37 -0.32
N ILE A 65 10.11 -12.14 0.75
CA ILE A 65 9.76 -13.19 1.72
C ILE A 65 8.39 -13.76 1.33
N VAL A 66 8.40 -14.80 0.53
CA VAL A 66 7.17 -15.39 -0.06
C VAL A 66 6.16 -15.83 1.00
N GLY A 67 6.60 -16.22 2.20
CA GLY A 67 5.71 -16.57 3.31
C GLY A 67 5.25 -15.37 4.15
N ASP A 68 5.73 -14.15 3.88
CA ASP A 68 5.36 -12.90 4.57
C ASP A 68 4.57 -12.02 3.58
N PHE A 69 3.31 -12.40 3.35
CA PHE A 69 2.40 -11.72 2.44
C PHE A 69 0.98 -11.71 2.99
N ILE A 70 0.17 -10.78 2.53
CA ILE A 70 -1.28 -10.78 2.74
C ILE A 70 -2.02 -10.53 1.43
N GLU A 71 -3.20 -11.10 1.32
CA GLU A 71 -4.23 -10.74 0.36
C GLU A 71 -5.56 -10.71 1.11
N VAL A 72 -6.23 -9.56 1.05
CA VAL A 72 -7.48 -9.33 1.78
C VAL A 72 -8.51 -8.75 0.83
N PHE A 73 -9.68 -9.39 0.72
CA PHE A 73 -10.80 -8.90 -0.06
C PHE A 73 -11.80 -8.19 0.85
N LEU A 74 -12.30 -7.04 0.40
CA LEU A 74 -13.21 -6.20 1.16
C LEU A 74 -14.64 -6.33 0.66
N GLN A 75 -15.58 -6.42 1.62
CA GLN A 75 -16.99 -6.29 1.31
C GLN A 75 -17.32 -4.80 1.14
N GLN A 76 -17.87 -4.44 -0.02
CA GLN A 76 -18.26 -3.07 -0.33
C GLN A 76 -19.68 -3.01 -0.88
N ASP A 77 -20.41 -1.97 -0.46
CA ASP A 77 -21.76 -1.69 -0.99
C ASP A 77 -21.67 -1.08 -2.40
N ILE A 78 -20.60 -0.30 -2.65
CA ILE A 78 -20.32 0.30 -3.95
C ILE A 78 -19.76 -0.77 -4.88
N PHE A 79 -20.34 -0.85 -6.07
CA PHE A 79 -19.95 -1.80 -7.10
C PHE A 79 -19.90 -1.08 -8.45
N ASN A 80 -18.81 -1.25 -9.17
CA ASN A 80 -18.66 -0.72 -10.53
C ASN A 80 -18.41 -1.88 -11.51
N PRO A 81 -19.38 -2.21 -12.39
CA PRO A 81 -19.21 -3.29 -13.35
C PRO A 81 -18.06 -3.07 -14.36
N GLU A 82 -17.70 -1.80 -14.62
CA GLU A 82 -16.64 -1.49 -15.57
C GLU A 82 -15.26 -1.93 -15.06
N THR A 83 -15.00 -1.76 -13.76
CA THR A 83 -13.72 -2.17 -13.16
C THR A 83 -13.60 -3.68 -12.99
N VAL A 84 -14.72 -4.41 -12.91
CA VAL A 84 -14.72 -5.88 -12.87
C VAL A 84 -14.02 -6.49 -14.08
N THR A 85 -14.14 -5.88 -15.24
CA THR A 85 -13.46 -6.35 -16.46
C THR A 85 -11.94 -6.29 -16.35
N LEU A 86 -11.43 -5.45 -15.44
CA LEU A 86 -10.00 -5.28 -15.20
C LEU A 86 -9.49 -6.25 -14.13
N HIS A 87 -10.06 -6.23 -12.92
CA HIS A 87 -9.55 -6.99 -11.76
C HIS A 87 -10.32 -8.29 -11.48
N GLY A 88 -11.46 -8.54 -12.14
CA GLY A 88 -12.24 -9.78 -11.99
C GLY A 88 -12.99 -9.94 -10.66
N ILE A 89 -12.92 -8.99 -9.73
CA ILE A 89 -13.55 -9.10 -8.40
C ILE A 89 -15.05 -8.85 -8.53
N LEU A 90 -15.86 -9.88 -8.27
CA LEU A 90 -17.31 -9.79 -8.30
C LEU A 90 -17.87 -9.32 -6.95
N LYS A 91 -19.02 -8.65 -6.96
CA LYS A 91 -19.71 -8.27 -5.71
C LYS A 91 -20.02 -9.51 -4.85
N GLU A 92 -20.50 -10.57 -5.48
CA GLU A 92 -20.75 -11.89 -4.88
C GLU A 92 -19.79 -12.88 -5.56
N GLY A 93 -18.53 -12.89 -5.10
CA GLY A 93 -17.48 -13.81 -5.57
C GLY A 93 -17.30 -15.00 -4.63
N LYS A 94 -16.28 -15.82 -4.94
CA LYS A 94 -15.90 -16.97 -4.09
C LYS A 94 -14.94 -16.57 -2.97
N GLU A 95 -14.35 -15.40 -3.08
CA GLU A 95 -13.37 -14.88 -2.15
C GLU A 95 -14.07 -14.58 -0.81
N GLU A 96 -13.42 -14.96 0.29
CA GLU A 96 -13.85 -14.58 1.61
C GLU A 96 -13.59 -13.07 1.80
N LYS A 97 -14.67 -12.31 1.95
CA LYS A 97 -14.61 -10.85 2.09
C LYS A 97 -14.82 -10.45 3.54
N VAL A 98 -14.02 -9.51 4.00
CA VAL A 98 -14.15 -8.92 5.33
C VAL A 98 -14.65 -7.47 5.24
N VAL A 99 -15.16 -6.94 6.34
CA VAL A 99 -15.52 -5.52 6.42
C VAL A 99 -14.29 -4.63 6.35
N GLU A 100 -14.43 -3.40 5.84
CA GLU A 100 -13.32 -2.47 5.62
C GLU A 100 -12.46 -2.28 6.87
N ALA A 101 -13.07 -2.12 8.04
CA ALA A 101 -12.34 -1.95 9.30
C ALA A 101 -11.39 -3.12 9.59
N GLU A 102 -11.85 -4.35 9.38
CA GLU A 102 -11.03 -5.55 9.59
C GLU A 102 -9.87 -5.63 8.58
N ALA A 103 -10.14 -5.33 7.31
CA ALA A 103 -9.10 -5.32 6.28
C ALA A 103 -8.00 -4.31 6.60
N ILE A 104 -8.38 -3.09 7.00
CA ILE A 104 -7.44 -2.03 7.39
C ILE A 104 -6.62 -2.44 8.62
N ILE A 105 -7.23 -3.03 9.64
CA ILE A 105 -6.51 -3.51 10.82
C ILE A 105 -5.48 -4.59 10.42
N ARG A 106 -5.86 -5.57 9.62
CA ARG A 106 -4.95 -6.61 9.11
C ARG A 106 -3.80 -6.01 8.30
N PHE A 107 -4.09 -4.99 7.49
CA PHE A 107 -3.07 -4.28 6.71
C PHE A 107 -2.09 -3.52 7.62
N LEU A 108 -2.57 -2.76 8.61
CA LEU A 108 -1.72 -2.03 9.56
C LEU A 108 -0.83 -2.99 10.38
N ASP A 109 -1.38 -4.12 10.84
CA ASP A 109 -0.64 -5.14 11.55
C ASP A 109 0.46 -5.79 10.69
N PHE A 110 0.22 -5.87 9.38
CA PHE A 110 1.20 -6.39 8.42
C PHE A 110 2.29 -5.39 8.11
N ILE A 111 1.95 -4.13 7.79
CA ILE A 111 2.94 -3.13 7.36
C ILE A 111 3.80 -2.63 8.53
N LYS A 112 3.23 -2.49 9.73
CA LYS A 112 3.89 -1.91 10.90
C LYS A 112 4.56 -0.58 10.53
N ASP A 113 5.86 -0.43 10.82
CA ASP A 113 6.70 0.73 10.51
C ASP A 113 7.55 0.54 9.24
N ALA A 114 7.25 -0.45 8.41
CA ALA A 114 7.98 -0.69 7.15
C ALA A 114 7.93 0.50 6.21
N THR A 115 8.95 0.66 5.35
CA THR A 115 8.84 1.54 4.20
C THR A 115 7.91 0.90 3.18
N LEU A 116 6.87 1.62 2.79
CA LEU A 116 5.90 1.19 1.78
C LEU A 116 6.47 1.38 0.38
N VAL A 117 6.18 0.45 -0.50
CA VAL A 117 6.60 0.52 -1.90
C VAL A 117 5.41 0.20 -2.79
N GLY A 118 5.24 0.94 -3.88
CA GLY A 118 4.21 0.68 -4.89
C GLY A 118 4.63 1.23 -6.25
N HIS A 119 3.74 1.12 -7.20
CA HIS A 119 3.86 1.75 -8.50
C HIS A 119 2.75 2.78 -8.65
N HIS A 120 3.08 4.05 -8.73
CA HIS A 120 2.18 5.19 -8.52
C HIS A 120 1.48 5.14 -7.14
N ILE A 121 2.26 4.83 -6.14
CA ILE A 121 1.84 4.49 -4.77
C ILE A 121 0.97 5.55 -4.07
N ASP A 122 1.06 6.81 -4.48
CA ASP A 122 0.30 7.91 -3.86
C ASP A 122 -1.20 7.66 -3.92
N PHE A 123 -1.69 7.01 -4.99
CA PHE A 123 -3.10 6.63 -5.11
C PHE A 123 -3.49 5.60 -4.05
N ASP A 124 -2.71 4.53 -3.90
CA ASP A 124 -3.00 3.46 -2.93
C ASP A 124 -2.92 3.97 -1.49
N ILE A 125 -1.91 4.78 -1.18
CA ILE A 125 -1.78 5.44 0.12
C ILE A 125 -3.00 6.31 0.42
N GLU A 126 -3.47 7.09 -0.55
CA GLU A 126 -4.64 7.93 -0.33
C GLU A 126 -5.92 7.10 -0.19
N MET A 127 -6.07 6.00 -0.91
CA MET A 127 -7.18 5.04 -0.72
C MET A 127 -7.19 4.47 0.71
N ILE A 128 -6.04 4.07 1.25
CA ILE A 128 -5.91 3.62 2.64
C ILE A 128 -6.21 4.77 3.61
N ASN A 129 -5.70 5.98 3.36
CA ASN A 129 -5.95 7.15 4.20
C ASN A 129 -7.45 7.51 4.26
N GLN A 130 -8.17 7.37 3.16
CA GLN A 130 -9.63 7.58 3.14
C GLN A 130 -10.37 6.50 3.94
N ALA A 131 -9.89 5.25 3.91
CA ALA A 131 -10.44 4.20 4.77
C ALA A 131 -10.15 4.47 6.27
N LEU A 132 -8.96 4.95 6.61
CA LEU A 132 -8.59 5.37 7.97
C LEU A 132 -9.42 6.57 8.45
N ASP A 133 -9.70 7.54 7.58
CA ASP A 133 -10.56 8.69 7.90
C ASP A 133 -11.99 8.25 8.25
N ARG A 134 -12.54 7.28 7.50
CA ARG A 134 -13.84 6.66 7.82
C ARG A 134 -13.86 5.94 9.18
N LEU A 135 -12.70 5.47 9.65
CA LEU A 135 -12.53 4.90 10.99
C LEU A 135 -12.23 5.96 12.06
N ASN A 136 -12.23 7.25 11.70
CA ASN A 136 -11.96 8.40 12.58
C ASN A 136 -10.56 8.35 13.24
N VAL A 137 -9.56 7.83 12.54
CA VAL A 137 -8.16 7.82 12.98
C VAL A 137 -7.29 8.76 12.13
N GLY A 138 -5.97 8.70 12.28
CA GLY A 138 -5.02 9.52 11.50
C GLY A 138 -4.69 8.92 10.14
N LYS A 139 -3.69 9.50 9.47
CA LYS A 139 -3.13 8.98 8.21
C LYS A 139 -1.97 8.02 8.47
N LEU A 140 -1.56 7.26 7.46
CA LEU A 140 -0.36 6.45 7.51
C LEU A 140 0.88 7.31 7.83
N GLU A 141 1.72 6.81 8.75
CA GLU A 141 3.00 7.43 9.15
C GLU A 141 4.20 6.82 8.42
N ASN A 142 3.99 5.78 7.64
CA ASN A 142 5.03 5.06 6.91
C ASN A 142 5.69 5.95 5.85
N GLN A 143 7.00 5.81 5.70
CA GLN A 143 7.68 6.32 4.52
C GLN A 143 7.25 5.54 3.27
N ALA A 144 7.27 6.19 2.11
CA ALA A 144 6.88 5.59 0.84
C ALA A 144 7.96 5.75 -0.23
N MET A 145 8.01 4.77 -1.14
CA MET A 145 8.87 4.77 -2.33
C MET A 145 8.06 4.35 -3.54
N ASP A 146 8.12 5.13 -4.60
CA ASP A 146 7.44 4.85 -5.86
C ASP A 146 8.42 4.29 -6.90
N THR A 147 8.07 3.17 -7.51
CA THR A 147 8.94 2.51 -8.52
C THR A 147 9.04 3.31 -9.82
N ASP A 148 8.02 4.10 -10.21
CA ASP A 148 8.12 4.99 -11.35
C ASP A 148 9.07 6.16 -11.05
N VAL A 149 8.97 6.78 -9.88
CA VAL A 149 9.90 7.83 -9.45
C VAL A 149 11.33 7.31 -9.36
N MET A 150 11.52 6.07 -8.88
CA MET A 150 12.85 5.44 -8.89
C MET A 150 13.39 5.24 -10.32
N TYR A 151 12.54 4.84 -11.26
CA TYR A 151 12.91 4.70 -12.67
C TYR A 151 13.24 6.04 -13.32
N GLN A 152 12.41 7.06 -13.08
CA GLN A 152 12.69 8.43 -13.56
C GLN A 152 14.04 8.94 -13.07
N LYS A 153 14.33 8.75 -11.78
CA LYS A 153 15.64 9.11 -11.19
C LYS A 153 16.80 8.35 -11.88
N LEU A 154 16.65 7.03 -12.07
CA LEU A 154 17.67 6.20 -12.72
C LEU A 154 17.95 6.63 -14.16
N LYS A 155 16.93 7.11 -14.85
CA LYS A 155 17.02 7.50 -16.27
C LYS A 155 17.17 9.00 -16.49
N SER A 156 17.21 9.80 -15.42
CA SER A 156 17.20 11.27 -15.48
C SER A 156 16.05 11.81 -16.33
N LEU A 157 14.84 11.21 -16.17
CA LEU A 157 13.62 11.63 -16.85
C LEU A 157 12.94 12.76 -16.08
N PRO A 158 12.18 13.63 -16.77
CA PRO A 158 11.35 14.62 -16.11
C PRO A 158 10.22 13.94 -15.31
N GLN A 159 9.78 14.60 -14.23
CA GLN A 159 8.76 14.06 -13.32
C GLN A 159 7.40 13.82 -14.00
N GLU A 160 7.10 14.56 -15.06
CA GLU A 160 5.87 14.43 -15.83
C GLU A 160 5.87 13.20 -16.76
N GLN A 161 7.02 12.60 -17.00
CA GLN A 161 7.16 11.41 -17.85
C GLN A 161 6.94 10.15 -17.02
N GLN A 162 5.68 9.80 -16.81
CA GLN A 162 5.30 8.58 -16.11
C GLN A 162 5.43 7.35 -17.02
N SER A 163 5.76 6.22 -16.41
CA SER A 163 5.82 4.90 -17.06
C SER A 163 4.85 3.96 -16.38
N SER A 164 4.11 3.18 -17.14
CA SER A 164 3.24 2.15 -16.58
C SER A 164 4.03 0.96 -16.03
N LEU A 165 3.42 0.21 -15.11
CA LEU A 165 4.02 -1.03 -14.58
C LEU A 165 4.31 -2.01 -15.71
N ASP A 166 3.44 -2.11 -16.71
CA ASP A 166 3.61 -2.99 -17.87
C ASP A 166 4.83 -2.61 -18.72
N GLU A 167 5.03 -1.33 -19.00
CA GLU A 167 6.22 -0.85 -19.73
C GLU A 167 7.50 -1.17 -18.96
N LEU A 168 7.52 -0.92 -17.65
CA LEU A 168 8.69 -1.22 -16.84
C LEU A 168 8.94 -2.72 -16.73
N CYS A 169 7.90 -3.55 -16.66
CA CYS A 169 8.03 -5.01 -16.72
C CYS A 169 8.69 -5.46 -18.02
N ASP A 170 8.30 -4.90 -19.16
CA ASP A 170 8.90 -5.22 -20.46
C ASP A 170 10.36 -4.79 -20.53
N ILE A 171 10.69 -3.57 -20.10
CA ILE A 171 12.07 -3.05 -20.04
C ILE A 171 12.97 -3.93 -19.16
N TYR A 172 12.46 -4.35 -17.99
CA TYR A 172 13.22 -5.14 -17.01
C TYR A 172 13.05 -6.65 -17.18
N LYS A 173 12.32 -7.11 -18.20
CA LYS A 173 12.03 -8.53 -18.47
C LYS A 173 11.45 -9.25 -17.24
N ILE A 174 10.44 -8.64 -16.63
CA ILE A 174 9.68 -9.22 -15.54
C ILE A 174 8.44 -9.89 -16.14
N LYS A 175 8.21 -11.15 -15.78
CA LYS A 175 7.03 -11.87 -16.24
C LYS A 175 5.77 -11.28 -15.58
N LYS A 176 4.78 -10.93 -16.38
CA LYS A 176 3.51 -10.34 -15.97
C LYS A 176 2.49 -11.44 -15.66
N SER A 177 2.69 -12.17 -14.55
CA SER A 177 1.72 -13.17 -14.08
C SER A 177 0.75 -12.50 -13.12
N ASP A 178 -0.53 -12.89 -13.21
CA ASP A 178 -1.60 -12.45 -12.30
C ASP A 178 -1.78 -10.91 -12.25
N ARG A 179 -1.54 -10.24 -13.41
CA ARG A 179 -1.80 -8.80 -13.55
C ARG A 179 -3.27 -8.49 -13.24
N HIS A 180 -3.47 -7.28 -12.72
CA HIS A 180 -4.78 -6.80 -12.29
C HIS A 180 -5.38 -7.64 -11.16
N THR A 181 -4.51 -8.18 -10.31
CA THR A 181 -4.85 -8.62 -8.97
C THR A 181 -3.92 -7.91 -8.00
N ALA A 182 -4.43 -7.47 -6.86
CA ALA A 182 -3.63 -6.71 -5.90
C ALA A 182 -2.37 -7.49 -5.46
N SER A 183 -2.46 -8.79 -5.21
CA SER A 183 -1.32 -9.62 -4.84
C SER A 183 -0.33 -9.83 -6.00
N GLY A 184 -0.83 -10.00 -7.24
CA GLY A 184 -0.01 -10.15 -8.44
C GLY A 184 0.77 -8.88 -8.75
N ASP A 185 0.11 -7.73 -8.72
CA ASP A 185 0.74 -6.44 -8.99
C ASP A 185 1.72 -6.02 -7.89
N ALA A 186 1.40 -6.29 -6.61
CA ALA A 186 2.35 -6.13 -5.52
C ALA A 186 3.61 -7.00 -5.71
N PHE A 187 3.46 -8.27 -6.11
CA PHE A 187 4.61 -9.16 -6.35
C PHE A 187 5.47 -8.71 -7.54
N ILE A 188 4.84 -8.34 -8.65
CA ILE A 188 5.54 -7.82 -9.84
C ILE A 188 6.29 -6.52 -9.50
N THR A 189 5.64 -5.63 -8.76
CA THR A 189 6.23 -4.38 -8.28
C THR A 189 7.41 -4.64 -7.32
N ALA A 190 7.34 -5.69 -6.49
CA ALA A 190 8.46 -6.10 -5.64
C ALA A 190 9.68 -6.55 -6.45
N LEU A 191 9.48 -7.30 -7.53
CA LEU A 191 10.54 -7.69 -8.45
C LEU A 191 11.16 -6.46 -9.14
N LEU A 192 10.33 -5.53 -9.58
CA LEU A 192 10.76 -4.27 -10.19
C LEU A 192 11.57 -3.42 -9.20
N PHE A 193 11.03 -3.24 -7.99
CA PHE A 193 11.70 -2.51 -6.92
C PHE A 193 13.12 -3.02 -6.65
N LEU A 194 13.30 -4.34 -6.50
CA LEU A 194 14.62 -4.93 -6.26
C LEU A 194 15.60 -4.69 -7.42
N LYS A 195 15.12 -4.70 -8.67
CA LYS A 195 15.95 -4.39 -9.84
C LYS A 195 16.35 -2.91 -9.87
N LEU A 196 15.42 -2.01 -9.56
CA LEU A 196 15.69 -0.56 -9.52
C LEU A 196 16.60 -0.22 -8.33
N LYS A 197 16.32 -0.77 -7.15
CA LYS A 197 17.14 -0.60 -5.94
C LYS A 197 18.59 -0.99 -6.20
N LYS A 198 18.82 -2.15 -6.82
CA LYS A 198 20.18 -2.60 -7.20
C LYS A 198 20.87 -1.65 -8.16
N LYS A 199 20.14 -1.07 -9.13
CA LYS A 199 20.72 -0.14 -10.12
C LYS A 199 20.99 1.26 -9.57
N LEU A 200 20.22 1.67 -8.56
CA LEU A 200 20.40 2.94 -7.86
C LEU A 200 21.39 2.86 -6.70
N GLU A 201 21.88 1.66 -6.39
CA GLU A 201 22.84 1.39 -5.31
C GLU A 201 22.34 1.87 -3.92
N ILE A 202 21.04 1.68 -3.62
CA ILE A 202 20.38 2.09 -2.38
C ILE A 202 19.85 0.88 -1.58
#